data_93de3b0d0e0589586434b1a3b2bff4e9
#
_entry.id   93de3b0d0e0589586434b1a3b2bff4e9
#
_cell.length_a   1.000
_cell.length_b   1.000
_cell.length_c   1.000
_cell.angle_alpha   90.00
_cell.angle_beta   90.00
_cell.angle_gamma   90.00
#
_symmetry.space_group_name_H-M   'P 1'
#
loop_
_entity.id
_entity.type
_entity.pdbx_description
1 polymer ?
#
loop_
_entity_poly.entity_id
_entity_poly.type
_entity_poly.pdbx_seq_one_letter_code
_entity_poly.pdbx_strand_id
1 'polypeptide(L)'
;DWVKNTAGWWASEQIPDSAFLQGIQYLINEGIMIVEIPAEIDSEATEEVPGWVKNTAGWWAEDKIHDITFVSGIKYLIGKGIIIVEQEVEEAEEPVEEVVEIKGFFMELNGANCCSNWAYVGEIYQFQIETFDDNGSPIDGVTVTAKIISKGGELRQNLGEVTTEDGIYSNSITIPNMDWYAGNILSVTGEYYGVEKTIEKEFEVLKKSGSNNRAGESAGSCAHVSPVSVFTNARNPQSIAFSKSGEKMFVSGDHGNVIAEYTLTGAYCIDTASFVDSLSVKSAIDPRGVAFSRSGERMFVVGTTSDDITEYILSEAWDVSSATSVDSLSVNSQDTNPAGIVFSKSGHKMFVVGHTGEDINEYTFPVNGTVSSASFVDSFSVSTQEENPRGMAFSKSGEKMFVVGSSGSVDEYTLSAAWDVSSATYAHGFSVESQENEARDVWFDSSGKTMFVVGITGDDINVYKLTVAWDVSSASHVS
;
A
#
# COMPACT_ATOMS: atom_id res chain seq x y z
N ASP A 1 12.04 16.74 28.02
CA ASP A 1 13.43 16.80 28.57
C ASP A 1 13.51 16.62 30.11
N TRP A 2 12.55 17.15 30.91
CA TRP A 2 12.65 17.01 32.38
C TRP A 2 12.45 15.55 32.83
N VAL A 3 11.62 14.75 32.15
CA VAL A 3 11.40 13.33 32.48
C VAL A 3 12.69 12.54 32.28
N LYS A 4 13.42 12.77 31.19
CA LYS A 4 14.73 12.14 30.94
C LYS A 4 15.74 12.50 32.01
N ASN A 5 15.83 13.77 32.42
CA ASN A 5 16.72 14.19 33.51
C ASN A 5 16.36 13.46 34.82
N THR A 6 15.07 13.37 35.14
CA THR A 6 14.60 12.70 36.35
C THR A 6 14.91 11.20 36.32
N ALA A 7 14.76 10.56 35.17
CA ALA A 7 15.15 9.16 34.96
C ALA A 7 16.67 8.94 35.16
N GLY A 8 17.51 9.86 34.68
CA GLY A 8 18.95 9.82 34.90
C GLY A 8 19.32 9.99 36.38
N TRP A 9 18.68 10.91 37.11
CA TRP A 9 18.86 11.07 38.54
C TRP A 9 18.44 9.85 39.34
N TRP A 10 17.32 9.20 38.92
CA TRP A 10 16.89 7.97 39.53
C TRP A 10 17.85 6.81 39.30
N ALA A 11 18.31 6.62 38.06
CA ALA A 11 19.28 5.60 37.72
C ALA A 11 20.63 5.76 38.43
N SER A 12 21.00 7.01 38.76
CA SER A 12 22.21 7.35 39.51
C SER A 12 22.01 7.49 41.02
N GLU A 13 20.83 7.01 41.52
CA GLU A 13 20.46 7.03 42.95
C GLU A 13 20.41 8.43 43.60
N GLN A 14 20.29 9.49 42.81
CA GLN A 14 20.14 10.86 43.30
C GLN A 14 18.74 11.17 43.82
N ILE A 15 17.74 10.41 43.40
CA ILE A 15 16.36 10.47 43.90
C ILE A 15 15.92 9.06 44.31
N PRO A 16 15.09 8.93 45.35
CA PRO A 16 14.57 7.63 45.81
C PRO A 16 13.55 7.05 44.82
N ASP A 17 13.38 5.72 44.82
CA ASP A 17 12.44 5.01 43.97
C ASP A 17 11.03 5.58 44.08
N SER A 18 10.55 5.86 45.30
CA SER A 18 9.23 6.41 45.53
C SER A 18 8.98 7.76 44.83
N ALA A 19 10.00 8.63 44.76
CA ALA A 19 9.83 9.92 44.11
C ALA A 19 9.73 9.78 42.58
N PHE A 20 10.52 8.89 41.99
CA PHE A 20 10.46 8.62 40.55
C PHE A 20 9.13 7.92 40.17
N LEU A 21 8.77 6.86 40.89
CA LEU A 21 7.56 6.08 40.61
C LEU A 21 6.29 6.91 40.74
N GLN A 22 6.20 7.78 41.77
CA GLN A 22 5.07 8.71 41.91
C GLN A 22 5.00 9.72 40.75
N GLY A 23 6.13 10.19 40.29
CA GLY A 23 6.18 11.09 39.13
C GLY A 23 5.68 10.41 37.85
N ILE A 24 6.10 9.18 37.60
CA ILE A 24 5.63 8.39 36.45
C ILE A 24 4.14 8.05 36.60
N GLN A 25 3.70 7.63 37.78
CA GLN A 25 2.28 7.37 38.09
C GLN A 25 1.40 8.59 37.81
N TYR A 26 1.84 9.78 38.25
CA TYR A 26 1.15 11.04 37.99
C TYR A 26 1.04 11.31 36.47
N LEU A 27 2.15 11.13 35.71
CA LEU A 27 2.12 11.35 34.28
C LEU A 27 1.19 10.40 33.52
N ILE A 28 1.05 9.18 34.02
CA ILE A 28 0.14 8.18 33.44
C ILE A 28 -1.31 8.54 33.78
N ASN A 29 -1.63 8.84 35.04
CA ASN A 29 -2.98 9.18 35.48
C ASN A 29 -3.51 10.47 34.82
N GLU A 30 -2.64 11.45 34.54
CA GLU A 30 -3.01 12.68 33.82
C GLU A 30 -3.03 12.52 32.28
N GLY A 31 -2.81 11.31 31.79
CA GLY A 31 -2.78 11.04 30.34
C GLY A 31 -1.63 11.69 29.57
N ILE A 32 -0.62 12.21 30.28
CA ILE A 32 0.58 12.85 29.68
C ILE A 32 1.54 11.78 29.16
N MET A 33 1.62 10.63 29.84
CA MET A 33 2.38 9.46 29.41
C MET A 33 1.41 8.31 29.12
N ILE A 34 1.34 7.90 27.87
CA ILE A 34 0.48 6.78 27.46
C ILE A 34 1.30 5.50 27.61
N VAL A 35 0.87 4.63 28.51
CA VAL A 35 1.45 3.29 28.72
C VAL A 35 0.30 2.30 28.69
N GLU A 36 0.41 1.30 27.85
CA GLU A 36 -0.56 0.22 27.79
C GLU A 36 -0.51 -0.60 29.08
N ILE A 37 -1.64 -0.63 29.82
CA ILE A 37 -1.72 -1.31 31.11
C ILE A 37 -1.89 -2.82 30.87
N PRO A 38 -1.05 -3.70 31.45
CA PRO A 38 -1.21 -5.14 31.31
C PRO A 38 -2.57 -5.63 31.85
N ALA A 39 -3.22 -6.54 31.13
CA ALA A 39 -4.53 -7.09 31.52
C ALA A 39 -4.50 -7.89 32.84
N GLU A 40 -3.33 -8.43 33.22
CA GLU A 40 -3.12 -9.11 34.49
C GLU A 40 -2.06 -8.35 35.31
N ILE A 41 -2.44 -7.91 36.51
CA ILE A 41 -1.53 -7.33 37.49
C ILE A 41 -1.21 -8.41 38.50
N ASP A 42 0.06 -8.81 38.61
CA ASP A 42 0.50 -9.80 39.60
C ASP A 42 0.39 -9.22 41.01
N SER A 43 -0.58 -9.70 41.76
CA SER A 43 -0.89 -9.21 43.11
C SER A 43 0.12 -9.67 44.20
N GLU A 44 1.09 -10.51 43.84
CA GLU A 44 2.22 -10.82 44.72
C GLU A 44 3.36 -9.80 44.51
N ALA A 45 3.11 -8.57 44.93
CA ALA A 45 4.06 -7.45 44.77
C ALA A 45 5.38 -7.73 45.47
N THR A 46 6.47 -7.74 44.71
CA THR A 46 7.80 -7.51 45.24
C THR A 46 8.00 -5.99 45.36
N GLU A 47 8.21 -5.49 46.62
CA GLU A 47 8.37 -4.05 46.91
C GLU A 47 9.63 -3.42 46.27
N GLU A 48 10.51 -4.17 45.63
CA GLU A 48 11.78 -3.68 45.10
C GLU A 48 11.76 -3.53 43.58
N VAL A 49 12.15 -2.35 43.11
CA VAL A 49 12.36 -2.09 41.69
C VAL A 49 13.58 -2.87 41.20
N PRO A 50 13.42 -3.74 40.17
CA PRO A 50 14.56 -4.48 39.63
C PRO A 50 15.66 -3.56 39.08
N GLY A 51 16.90 -3.89 39.35
CA GLY A 51 18.06 -3.06 38.95
C GLY A 51 18.17 -2.88 37.43
N TRP A 52 17.64 -3.81 36.63
CA TRP A 52 17.64 -3.67 35.18
C TRP A 52 16.71 -2.53 34.70
N VAL A 53 15.61 -2.24 35.42
CA VAL A 53 14.71 -1.12 35.07
C VAL A 53 15.42 0.22 35.32
N LYS A 54 16.17 0.33 36.43
CA LYS A 54 16.99 1.51 36.70
C LYS A 54 18.07 1.71 35.63
N ASN A 55 18.74 0.63 35.23
CA ASN A 55 19.74 0.68 34.17
C ASN A 55 19.12 1.17 32.85
N THR A 56 17.93 0.64 32.52
CA THR A 56 17.19 1.04 31.31
C THR A 56 16.85 2.55 31.37
N ALA A 57 16.38 3.05 32.50
CA ALA A 57 16.11 4.47 32.69
C ALA A 57 17.35 5.34 32.52
N GLY A 58 18.52 4.89 33.00
CA GLY A 58 19.79 5.59 32.82
C GLY A 58 20.22 5.63 31.36
N TRP A 59 20.11 4.53 30.65
CA TRP A 59 20.44 4.47 29.21
C TRP A 59 19.51 5.33 28.39
N TRP A 60 18.22 5.38 28.74
CA TRP A 60 17.24 6.24 28.10
C TRP A 60 17.53 7.73 28.35
N ALA A 61 17.89 8.10 29.56
CA ALA A 61 18.30 9.46 29.88
C ALA A 61 19.53 9.92 29.12
N GLU A 62 20.43 9.01 28.75
CA GLU A 62 21.63 9.24 27.96
C GLU A 62 21.44 9.07 26.45
N ASP A 63 20.19 8.95 25.97
CA ASP A 63 19.83 8.71 24.55
C ASP A 63 20.46 7.44 23.93
N LYS A 64 20.81 6.45 24.76
CA LYS A 64 21.38 5.17 24.31
C LYS A 64 20.35 4.14 23.87
N ILE A 65 19.10 4.32 24.24
CA ILE A 65 17.97 3.46 23.88
C ILE A 65 16.76 4.30 23.50
N HIS A 66 15.86 3.72 22.70
CA HIS A 66 14.61 4.37 22.28
C HIS A 66 13.57 4.43 23.41
N ASP A 67 12.62 5.38 23.29
CA ASP A 67 11.53 5.60 24.23
C ASP A 67 10.73 4.33 24.53
N ILE A 68 10.47 3.52 23.51
CA ILE A 68 9.72 2.26 23.63
C ILE A 68 10.38 1.26 24.60
N THR A 69 11.69 1.20 24.65
CA THR A 69 12.43 0.33 25.56
C THR A 69 12.30 0.78 27.02
N PHE A 70 12.29 2.09 27.25
CA PHE A 70 12.03 2.68 28.56
C PHE A 70 10.57 2.42 28.98
N VAL A 71 9.61 2.68 28.10
CA VAL A 71 8.18 2.44 28.34
C VAL A 71 7.90 0.96 28.66
N SER A 72 8.60 0.02 28.04
CA SER A 72 8.50 -1.41 28.38
C SER A 72 8.93 -1.71 29.82
N GLY A 73 9.93 -1.00 30.34
CA GLY A 73 10.31 -1.07 31.76
C GLY A 73 9.21 -0.55 32.69
N ILE A 74 8.55 0.55 32.32
CA ILE A 74 7.40 1.08 33.07
C ILE A 74 6.22 0.12 33.01
N LYS A 75 5.89 -0.45 31.86
CA LYS A 75 4.84 -1.48 31.70
C LYS A 75 5.10 -2.69 32.61
N TYR A 76 6.34 -3.14 32.73
CA TYR A 76 6.72 -4.19 33.66
C TYR A 76 6.41 -3.81 35.13
N LEU A 77 6.75 -2.57 35.54
CA LEU A 77 6.49 -2.08 36.92
C LEU A 77 4.99 -2.00 37.22
N ILE A 78 4.17 -1.64 36.25
CA ILE A 78 2.69 -1.66 36.37
C ILE A 78 2.20 -3.11 36.50
N GLY A 79 2.63 -4.02 35.62
CA GLY A 79 2.25 -5.43 35.66
C GLY A 79 2.66 -6.15 36.95
N LYS A 80 3.69 -5.66 37.64
CA LYS A 80 4.12 -6.15 38.96
C LYS A 80 3.49 -5.40 40.14
N GLY A 81 2.54 -4.49 39.88
CA GLY A 81 1.89 -3.71 40.94
C GLY A 81 2.80 -2.73 41.69
N ILE A 82 4.01 -2.46 41.18
CA ILE A 82 4.96 -1.48 41.75
C ILE A 82 4.53 -0.05 41.43
N ILE A 83 3.98 0.18 40.23
CA ILE A 83 3.28 1.41 39.87
C ILE A 83 1.78 1.10 39.89
N ILE A 84 1.01 1.80 40.74
CA ILE A 84 -0.43 1.66 40.83
C ILE A 84 -1.05 2.78 39.98
N VAL A 85 -1.75 2.42 38.91
CA VAL A 85 -2.48 3.37 38.06
C VAL A 85 -3.92 3.37 38.54
N GLU A 86 -4.47 4.55 38.91
CA GLU A 86 -5.88 4.69 39.28
C GLU A 86 -6.73 4.50 38.01
N GLN A 87 -7.43 3.37 37.94
CA GLN A 87 -8.55 3.25 37.00
C GLN A 87 -9.74 3.95 37.66
N GLU A 88 -10.37 4.92 37.00
CA GLU A 88 -11.72 5.34 37.34
C GLU A 88 -12.63 4.10 37.23
N VAL A 89 -12.98 3.51 38.38
CA VAL A 89 -13.98 2.46 38.41
C VAL A 89 -15.32 3.15 38.28
N GLU A 90 -15.85 3.26 37.10
CA GLU A 90 -17.30 3.43 36.92
C GLU A 90 -17.99 2.20 37.55
N GLU A 91 -18.97 2.47 38.37
CA GLU A 91 -19.73 1.50 39.20
C GLU A 91 -20.24 0.35 38.31
N ALA A 92 -19.93 -0.89 38.69
CA ALA A 92 -20.12 -2.09 37.92
C ALA A 92 -21.57 -2.27 37.45
N GLU A 93 -21.85 -1.96 36.22
CA GLU A 93 -22.72 -2.79 35.38
C GLU A 93 -21.92 -4.06 35.03
N GLU A 94 -22.60 -5.24 35.07
CA GLU A 94 -21.97 -6.55 34.80
C GLU A 94 -21.01 -6.47 33.60
N PRO A 95 -19.89 -7.22 33.57
CA PRO A 95 -18.89 -7.11 32.54
C PRO A 95 -19.57 -7.41 31.21
N VAL A 96 -19.97 -6.35 30.53
CA VAL A 96 -20.03 -6.37 29.07
C VAL A 96 -18.58 -6.60 28.71
N GLU A 97 -18.24 -7.81 28.27
CA GLU A 97 -17.03 -8.02 27.50
C GLU A 97 -16.98 -6.84 26.53
N GLU A 98 -16.04 -5.93 26.74
CA GLU A 98 -15.70 -4.94 25.74
C GLU A 98 -15.25 -5.78 24.57
N VAL A 99 -16.20 -6.09 23.71
CA VAL A 99 -15.90 -6.58 22.37
C VAL A 99 -15.09 -5.46 21.79
N VAL A 100 -13.75 -5.55 21.91
CA VAL A 100 -12.86 -4.85 21.02
C VAL A 100 -13.39 -5.28 19.67
N GLU A 101 -14.15 -4.39 19.04
CA GLU A 101 -14.64 -4.59 17.69
C GLU A 101 -13.37 -4.67 16.86
N ILE A 102 -12.85 -5.89 16.72
CA ILE A 102 -11.73 -6.18 15.83
C ILE A 102 -12.32 -5.94 14.47
N LYS A 103 -12.26 -4.68 14.05
CA LYS A 103 -12.51 -4.27 12.68
C LYS A 103 -11.50 -5.04 11.89
N GLY A 104 -11.94 -6.03 11.16
CA GLY A 104 -11.23 -7.15 10.60
C GLY A 104 -9.79 -6.84 10.16
N PHE A 105 -8.86 -7.75 10.40
CA PHE A 105 -7.57 -7.68 9.73
C PHE A 105 -7.70 -8.18 8.29
N PHE A 106 -6.84 -7.70 7.41
CA PHE A 106 -6.77 -8.10 6.02
C PHE A 106 -5.41 -8.72 5.74
N MET A 107 -5.39 -9.65 4.81
CA MET A 107 -4.17 -10.25 4.29
C MET A 107 -4.09 -10.06 2.80
N GLU A 108 -2.88 -9.92 2.30
CA GLU A 108 -2.60 -9.81 0.88
C GLU A 108 -1.43 -10.71 0.50
N LEU A 109 -1.60 -11.46 -0.58
CA LEU A 109 -0.55 -12.28 -1.16
C LEU A 109 0.18 -11.47 -2.24
N ASN A 110 1.47 -11.26 -2.06
CA ASN A 110 2.37 -10.52 -2.96
C ASN A 110 3.66 -11.33 -3.24
N GLY A 111 4.50 -10.84 -4.15
CA GLY A 111 5.83 -11.40 -4.40
C GLY A 111 6.08 -11.80 -5.84
N ALA A 112 7.33 -12.12 -6.16
CA ALA A 112 7.82 -12.26 -7.52
C ALA A 112 7.12 -13.35 -8.36
N ASN A 113 6.58 -14.40 -7.71
CA ASN A 113 5.95 -15.52 -8.40
C ASN A 113 4.52 -15.80 -7.92
N CYS A 114 4.02 -15.06 -6.92
CA CYS A 114 2.69 -15.32 -6.35
C CYS A 114 1.53 -15.06 -7.32
N CYS A 115 1.76 -14.25 -8.34
CA CYS A 115 0.75 -13.88 -9.33
C CYS A 115 0.75 -14.76 -10.58
N SER A 116 1.75 -15.65 -10.72
CA SER A 116 1.80 -16.63 -11.80
C SER A 116 0.89 -17.82 -11.51
N ASN A 117 0.11 -18.23 -12.49
CA ASN A 117 -0.69 -19.46 -12.41
C ASN A 117 0.14 -20.72 -12.69
N TRP A 118 1.46 -20.59 -12.83
CA TRP A 118 2.39 -21.71 -13.06
C TRP A 118 3.76 -21.48 -12.43
N ALA A 119 4.46 -22.55 -12.15
CA ALA A 119 5.85 -22.58 -11.73
C ALA A 119 6.59 -23.71 -12.45
N TYR A 120 7.90 -23.58 -12.67
CA TYR A 120 8.69 -24.64 -13.30
C TYR A 120 9.44 -25.46 -12.26
N VAL A 121 9.57 -26.76 -12.56
CA VAL A 121 10.39 -27.66 -11.73
C VAL A 121 11.81 -27.11 -11.57
N GLY A 122 12.28 -27.08 -10.33
CA GLY A 122 13.62 -26.59 -9.95
C GLY A 122 13.71 -25.07 -9.78
N GLU A 123 12.64 -24.31 -10.03
CA GLU A 123 12.61 -22.88 -9.74
C GLU A 123 12.23 -22.59 -8.30
N ILE A 124 12.64 -21.41 -7.82
CA ILE A 124 12.24 -20.91 -6.51
C ILE A 124 10.92 -20.14 -6.67
N TYR A 125 9.88 -20.65 -6.01
CA TYR A 125 8.60 -19.96 -5.90
C TYR A 125 8.62 -19.09 -4.63
N GLN A 126 8.60 -17.78 -4.80
CA GLN A 126 8.64 -16.80 -3.71
C GLN A 126 7.29 -16.12 -3.57
N PHE A 127 6.87 -15.93 -2.33
CA PHE A 127 5.65 -15.18 -2.00
C PHE A 127 5.83 -14.37 -0.71
N GLN A 128 5.03 -13.35 -0.57
CA GLN A 128 4.98 -12.47 0.58
C GLN A 128 3.52 -12.28 0.99
N ILE A 129 3.22 -12.31 2.27
CA ILE A 129 1.92 -11.91 2.83
C ILE A 129 2.11 -10.57 3.50
N GLU A 130 1.24 -9.63 3.18
CA GLU A 130 1.10 -8.39 3.91
C GLU A 130 -0.19 -8.46 4.74
N THR A 131 -0.09 -8.12 6.02
CA THR A 131 -1.21 -8.06 6.97
C THR A 131 -1.45 -6.61 7.36
N PHE A 132 -2.70 -6.17 7.34
CA PHE A 132 -3.07 -4.77 7.57
C PHE A 132 -4.48 -4.64 8.15
N ASP A 133 -4.71 -3.51 8.82
CA ASP A 133 -6.01 -3.14 9.39
C ASP A 133 -6.97 -2.56 8.33
N ASP A 134 -8.16 -2.17 8.74
CA ASP A 134 -9.17 -1.51 7.90
C ASP A 134 -8.65 -0.21 7.25
N ASN A 135 -7.60 0.38 7.82
CA ASN A 135 -6.99 1.61 7.37
C ASN A 135 -5.83 1.36 6.39
N GLY A 136 -5.47 0.10 6.16
CA GLY A 136 -4.31 -0.30 5.37
C GLY A 136 -2.97 -0.15 6.10
N SER A 137 -3.00 0.11 7.43
CA SER A 137 -1.78 0.13 8.25
C SER A 137 -1.29 -1.29 8.51
N PRO A 138 0.03 -1.55 8.48
CA PRO A 138 0.56 -2.86 8.79
C PRO A 138 0.11 -3.34 10.18
N ILE A 139 -0.23 -4.62 10.31
CA ILE A 139 -0.53 -5.26 11.58
C ILE A 139 0.55 -6.27 11.91
N ASP A 140 1.20 -6.08 13.07
CA ASP A 140 2.11 -7.04 13.66
C ASP A 140 1.38 -8.07 14.50
N GLY A 141 2.05 -9.19 14.75
CA GLY A 141 1.52 -10.21 15.64
C GLY A 141 0.46 -11.12 15.00
N VAL A 142 0.22 -11.03 13.69
CA VAL A 142 -0.63 -12.01 12.98
C VAL A 142 0.14 -13.31 12.86
N THR A 143 -0.39 -14.40 13.38
CA THR A 143 0.18 -15.73 13.19
C THR A 143 -0.18 -16.25 11.80
N VAL A 144 0.80 -16.40 10.93
CA VAL A 144 0.62 -16.85 9.55
C VAL A 144 1.12 -18.28 9.37
N THR A 145 0.23 -19.17 8.96
CA THR A 145 0.55 -20.55 8.57
C THR A 145 0.42 -20.71 7.06
N ALA A 146 1.46 -21.20 6.41
CA ALA A 146 1.45 -21.42 4.96
C ALA A 146 1.70 -22.88 4.62
N LYS A 147 0.98 -23.38 3.59
CA LYS A 147 1.10 -24.75 3.10
C LYS A 147 0.80 -24.83 1.61
N ILE A 148 1.34 -25.85 0.96
CA ILE A 148 0.97 -26.21 -0.40
C ILE A 148 0.20 -27.52 -0.37
N ILE A 149 -0.97 -27.52 -1.01
CA ILE A 149 -1.85 -28.66 -1.14
C ILE A 149 -2.10 -28.97 -2.62
N SER A 150 -2.42 -30.22 -2.94
CA SER A 150 -2.93 -30.55 -4.28
C SER A 150 -4.36 -30.05 -4.45
N LYS A 151 -4.84 -29.93 -5.69
CA LYS A 151 -6.29 -29.67 -5.97
C LYS A 151 -7.22 -30.72 -5.37
N GLY A 152 -6.71 -31.90 -5.01
CA GLY A 152 -7.46 -32.93 -4.29
C GLY A 152 -7.43 -32.78 -2.77
N GLY A 153 -6.81 -31.72 -2.23
CA GLY A 153 -6.73 -31.44 -0.79
C GLY A 153 -5.58 -32.16 -0.05
N GLU A 154 -4.71 -32.91 -0.76
CA GLU A 154 -3.59 -33.60 -0.14
C GLU A 154 -2.43 -32.63 0.16
N LEU A 155 -1.91 -32.66 1.38
CA LEU A 155 -0.77 -31.83 1.77
C LEU A 155 0.48 -32.20 0.97
N ARG A 156 1.04 -31.26 0.24
CA ARG A 156 2.28 -31.37 -0.52
C ARG A 156 3.49 -30.92 0.30
N GLN A 157 3.37 -29.76 0.93
CA GLN A 157 4.41 -29.18 1.75
C GLN A 157 3.83 -28.27 2.83
N ASN A 158 4.32 -28.39 4.06
CA ASN A 158 4.09 -27.44 5.12
C ASN A 158 5.24 -26.42 5.10
N LEU A 159 4.92 -25.12 5.05
CA LEU A 159 5.88 -24.03 5.01
C LEU A 159 6.12 -23.40 6.39
N GLY A 160 5.44 -23.93 7.41
CA GLY A 160 5.60 -23.50 8.80
C GLY A 160 4.62 -22.42 9.21
N GLU A 161 4.84 -21.95 10.43
CA GLU A 161 4.06 -20.92 11.10
C GLU A 161 5.01 -19.83 11.58
N VAL A 162 4.68 -18.58 11.36
CA VAL A 162 5.48 -17.40 11.74
C VAL A 162 4.54 -16.26 12.10
N THR A 163 4.91 -15.47 13.09
CA THR A 163 4.21 -14.24 13.43
C THR A 163 4.75 -13.07 12.58
N THR A 164 3.87 -12.22 12.06
CA THR A 164 4.28 -11.07 11.23
C THR A 164 5.01 -10.01 12.05
N GLU A 165 6.07 -9.45 11.47
CA GLU A 165 6.77 -8.24 11.92
C GLU A 165 6.64 -7.19 10.81
N ASP A 166 6.35 -5.94 11.17
CA ASP A 166 6.02 -4.86 10.22
C ASP A 166 4.88 -5.23 9.24
N GLY A 167 3.94 -6.08 9.69
CA GLY A 167 2.85 -6.59 8.86
C GLY A 167 3.30 -7.51 7.73
N ILE A 168 4.50 -8.08 7.76
CA ILE A 168 5.07 -8.85 6.64
C ILE A 168 5.43 -10.27 7.05
N TYR A 169 5.03 -11.24 6.22
CA TYR A 169 5.54 -12.61 6.20
C TYR A 169 6.06 -12.92 4.80
N SER A 170 7.29 -13.37 4.69
CA SER A 170 7.90 -13.77 3.42
C SER A 170 8.39 -15.22 3.48
N ASN A 171 8.16 -15.97 2.41
CA ASN A 171 8.66 -17.34 2.31
C ASN A 171 8.98 -17.70 0.86
N SER A 172 9.74 -18.79 0.69
CA SER A 172 10.08 -19.33 -0.61
C SER A 172 10.21 -20.85 -0.58
N ILE A 173 9.89 -21.48 -1.69
CA ILE A 173 10.08 -22.92 -1.87
C ILE A 173 10.78 -23.20 -3.20
N THR A 174 11.61 -24.22 -3.24
CA THR A 174 12.08 -24.77 -4.51
C THR A 174 11.09 -25.81 -5.00
N ILE A 175 10.53 -25.62 -6.19
CA ILE A 175 9.55 -26.53 -6.78
C ILE A 175 10.22 -27.90 -7.02
N PRO A 176 9.77 -28.98 -6.36
CA PRO A 176 10.40 -30.29 -6.45
C PRO A 176 10.20 -30.93 -7.82
N ASN A 177 11.04 -31.90 -8.15
CA ASN A 177 11.13 -32.53 -9.46
C ASN A 177 10.05 -33.58 -9.75
N MET A 178 9.15 -33.90 -8.80
CA MET A 178 8.19 -35.00 -8.94
C MET A 178 6.83 -34.70 -8.29
N ASP A 179 5.79 -35.22 -8.89
CA ASP A 179 4.42 -35.31 -8.37
C ASP A 179 3.58 -34.02 -8.24
N TRP A 180 4.11 -32.85 -8.59
CA TRP A 180 3.39 -31.58 -8.49
C TRP A 180 2.71 -31.13 -9.80
N TYR A 181 2.77 -31.96 -10.86
CA TYR A 181 2.20 -31.60 -12.18
C TYR A 181 0.67 -31.51 -12.21
N ALA A 182 -0.02 -31.90 -11.18
CA ALA A 182 -1.49 -32.00 -11.14
C ALA A 182 -2.17 -30.79 -10.47
N GLY A 183 -1.67 -29.59 -10.67
CA GLY A 183 -2.22 -28.39 -10.06
C GLY A 183 -2.10 -28.35 -8.54
N ASN A 184 -1.69 -27.23 -8.03
CA ASN A 184 -1.40 -27.01 -6.60
C ASN A 184 -2.11 -25.76 -6.13
N ILE A 185 -2.31 -25.67 -4.82
CA ILE A 185 -2.87 -24.50 -4.15
C ILE A 185 -1.87 -24.09 -3.06
N LEU A 186 -1.37 -22.86 -3.14
CA LEU A 186 -0.75 -22.19 -2.00
C LEU A 186 -1.89 -21.71 -1.11
N SER A 187 -2.02 -22.28 0.09
CA SER A 187 -3.02 -21.89 1.08
C SER A 187 -2.30 -21.23 2.25
N VAL A 188 -2.63 -20.00 2.56
CA VAL A 188 -2.06 -19.21 3.64
C VAL A 188 -3.18 -18.74 4.55
N THR A 189 -3.08 -19.15 5.82
CA THR A 189 -4.03 -18.78 6.87
C THR A 189 -3.35 -17.85 7.87
N GLY A 190 -3.93 -16.70 8.13
CA GLY A 190 -3.55 -15.79 9.19
C GLY A 190 -4.55 -15.87 10.33
N GLU A 191 -4.06 -15.87 11.56
CA GLU A 191 -4.86 -15.76 12.77
C GLU A 191 -4.44 -14.53 13.57
N TYR A 192 -5.43 -13.73 13.97
CA TYR A 192 -5.23 -12.52 14.77
C TYR A 192 -6.39 -12.38 15.75
N TYR A 193 -6.12 -12.44 17.05
CA TYR A 193 -7.14 -12.40 18.13
C TYR A 193 -8.33 -13.34 17.90
N GLY A 194 -8.07 -14.58 17.45
CA GLY A 194 -9.11 -15.59 17.21
C GLY A 194 -9.90 -15.41 15.91
N VAL A 195 -9.59 -14.39 15.10
CA VAL A 195 -10.14 -14.23 13.75
C VAL A 195 -9.18 -14.89 12.75
N GLU A 196 -9.67 -15.86 11.99
CA GLU A 196 -8.91 -16.51 10.94
C GLU A 196 -9.33 -15.98 9.57
N LYS A 197 -8.33 -15.76 8.70
CA LYS A 197 -8.51 -15.50 7.27
C LYS A 197 -7.59 -16.38 6.45
N THR A 198 -8.10 -16.92 5.34
CA THR A 198 -7.32 -17.76 4.44
C THR A 198 -7.32 -17.16 3.03
N ILE A 199 -6.14 -17.10 2.43
CA ILE A 199 -5.94 -16.79 1.01
C ILE A 199 -5.48 -18.07 0.32
N GLU A 200 -6.08 -18.38 -0.83
CA GLU A 200 -5.68 -19.50 -1.66
C GLU A 200 -5.30 -19.02 -3.06
N LYS A 201 -4.18 -19.51 -3.57
CA LYS A 201 -3.71 -19.25 -4.93
C LYS A 201 -3.41 -20.56 -5.62
N GLU A 202 -4.13 -20.84 -6.69
CA GLU A 202 -3.86 -21.99 -7.56
C GLU A 202 -2.66 -21.72 -8.47
N PHE A 203 -1.84 -22.74 -8.66
CA PHE A 203 -0.76 -22.72 -9.66
C PHE A 203 -0.51 -24.13 -10.22
N GLU A 204 -0.03 -24.18 -11.46
CA GLU A 204 0.38 -25.42 -12.12
C GLU A 204 1.89 -25.54 -12.13
N VAL A 205 2.40 -26.76 -12.00
CA VAL A 205 3.82 -27.02 -12.14
C VAL A 205 4.09 -27.58 -13.53
N LEU A 206 4.98 -26.91 -14.25
CA LEU A 206 5.34 -27.25 -15.63
C LEU A 206 6.73 -27.85 -15.70
N LYS A 207 6.95 -28.76 -16.67
CA LYS A 207 8.25 -29.30 -17.00
C LYS A 207 9.00 -28.33 -17.88
N LYS A 208 10.24 -27.95 -17.53
CA LYS A 208 11.11 -27.26 -18.47
C LYS A 208 11.35 -28.17 -19.68
N SER A 209 10.78 -27.80 -20.84
CA SER A 209 11.00 -28.55 -22.09
C SER A 209 12.48 -28.41 -22.50
N GLY A 210 13.18 -29.52 -22.60
CA GLY A 210 14.56 -29.55 -23.10
C GLY A 210 14.62 -29.17 -24.57
N SER A 211 15.46 -28.18 -24.87
CA SER A 211 15.86 -27.64 -26.18
C SER A 211 14.92 -26.62 -26.81
N ASN A 212 15.19 -25.36 -26.68
CA ASN A 212 15.82 -24.42 -27.59
C ASN A 212 15.86 -23.01 -26.98
N ASN A 213 17.07 -22.53 -26.72
CA ASN A 213 17.48 -21.16 -26.53
C ASN A 213 16.40 -20.09 -26.25
N ARG A 214 15.91 -20.04 -25.02
CA ARG A 214 15.50 -18.83 -24.34
C ARG A 214 16.04 -18.91 -22.92
N ALA A 215 17.32 -18.63 -22.79
CA ALA A 215 17.95 -18.44 -21.49
C ALA A 215 17.53 -17.06 -20.98
N GLY A 216 16.83 -17.02 -19.84
CA GLY A 216 16.74 -15.81 -19.06
C GLY A 216 15.34 -15.31 -18.68
N GLU A 217 14.24 -16.02 -18.98
CA GLU A 217 12.93 -15.59 -18.55
C GLU A 217 12.56 -16.22 -17.20
N SER A 218 12.63 -15.42 -16.12
CA SER A 218 12.05 -15.77 -14.84
C SER A 218 10.52 -15.84 -14.97
N ALA A 219 9.92 -16.89 -14.38
CA ALA A 219 8.46 -16.98 -14.29
C ALA A 219 7.90 -15.72 -13.62
N GLY A 220 7.04 -15.00 -14.33
CA GLY A 220 6.43 -13.75 -13.81
C GLY A 220 6.84 -12.45 -14.55
N SER A 221 7.85 -12.48 -15.43
CA SER A 221 8.06 -11.36 -16.35
C SER A 221 7.45 -11.70 -17.71
N CYS A 222 6.67 -10.79 -18.24
CA CYS A 222 6.28 -10.85 -19.65
C CYS A 222 7.53 -10.95 -20.50
N ALA A 223 7.64 -12.02 -21.29
CA ALA A 223 8.80 -12.30 -22.12
C ALA A 223 9.07 -11.18 -23.14
N HIS A 224 8.04 -10.44 -23.46
CA HIS A 224 8.06 -9.33 -24.40
C HIS A 224 6.91 -8.40 -24.04
N VAL A 225 7.17 -7.22 -23.52
CA VAL A 225 6.16 -6.20 -23.33
C VAL A 225 6.36 -5.19 -24.46
N SER A 226 5.50 -5.22 -25.46
CA SER A 226 5.48 -4.21 -26.53
C SER A 226 4.46 -3.13 -26.21
N PRO A 227 4.60 -1.92 -26.74
CA PRO A 227 3.54 -0.93 -26.72
C PRO A 227 2.23 -1.49 -27.24
N VAL A 228 1.12 -1.18 -26.57
CA VAL A 228 -0.20 -1.68 -26.94
C VAL A 228 -1.11 -0.52 -27.29
N SER A 229 -1.65 -0.54 -28.52
CA SER A 229 -2.66 0.43 -28.92
C SER A 229 -4.01 0.12 -28.26
N VAL A 230 -4.57 1.10 -27.57
CA VAL A 230 -5.91 1.07 -26.98
C VAL A 230 -6.95 1.85 -27.79
N PHE A 231 -6.55 2.35 -28.96
CA PHE A 231 -7.31 3.22 -29.85
C PHE A 231 -8.76 2.76 -30.13
N THR A 232 -9.00 1.46 -30.24
CA THR A 232 -10.32 0.94 -30.61
C THR A 232 -11.35 1.13 -29.49
N ASN A 233 -10.93 1.01 -28.24
CA ASN A 233 -11.83 0.97 -27.07
C ASN A 233 -11.73 2.20 -26.17
N ALA A 234 -10.55 2.87 -26.14
CA ALA A 234 -10.31 4.09 -25.41
C ALA A 234 -9.47 5.05 -26.29
N ARG A 235 -10.15 5.82 -27.14
CA ARG A 235 -9.47 6.81 -28.01
C ARG A 235 -9.06 8.03 -27.19
N ASN A 236 -7.93 8.64 -27.58
CA ASN A 236 -7.30 9.69 -26.77
C ASN A 236 -7.16 9.26 -25.31
N PRO A 237 -6.36 8.22 -25.02
CA PRO A 237 -6.25 7.69 -23.68
C PRO A 237 -5.67 8.73 -22.72
N GLN A 238 -6.30 8.87 -21.57
CA GLN A 238 -5.99 9.92 -20.60
C GLN A 238 -5.36 9.37 -19.32
N SER A 239 -5.72 8.16 -18.89
CA SER A 239 -5.18 7.55 -17.69
C SER A 239 -5.18 6.03 -17.80
N ILE A 240 -4.29 5.42 -17.05
CA ILE A 240 -4.14 3.97 -16.93
C ILE A 240 -4.18 3.56 -15.46
N ALA A 241 -4.91 2.50 -15.17
CA ALA A 241 -4.91 1.88 -13.85
C ALA A 241 -4.87 0.35 -14.00
N PHE A 242 -4.35 -0.32 -12.98
CA PHE A 242 -4.36 -1.78 -12.92
C PHE A 242 -5.08 -2.26 -11.67
N SER A 243 -5.67 -3.45 -11.76
CA SER A 243 -6.10 -4.18 -10.59
C SER A 243 -4.90 -4.52 -9.71
N LYS A 244 -5.17 -4.79 -8.46
CA LYS A 244 -4.17 -5.18 -7.48
C LYS A 244 -3.33 -6.38 -7.91
N SER A 245 -3.93 -7.37 -8.60
CA SER A 245 -3.21 -8.51 -9.16
C SER A 245 -2.38 -8.15 -10.40
N GLY A 246 -2.61 -6.99 -11.02
CA GLY A 246 -2.03 -6.62 -12.31
C GLY A 246 -2.62 -7.40 -13.50
N GLU A 247 -3.64 -8.24 -13.30
CA GLU A 247 -4.25 -9.06 -14.36
C GLU A 247 -5.44 -8.37 -15.06
N LYS A 248 -5.87 -7.21 -14.57
CA LYS A 248 -6.80 -6.31 -15.25
C LYS A 248 -6.17 -4.95 -15.44
N MET A 249 -6.45 -4.34 -16.58
CA MET A 249 -6.01 -3.00 -16.94
C MET A 249 -7.24 -2.16 -17.29
N PHE A 250 -7.24 -0.92 -16.86
CA PHE A 250 -8.30 0.05 -17.11
C PHE A 250 -7.70 1.28 -17.79
N VAL A 251 -8.37 1.76 -18.82
CA VAL A 251 -7.93 2.94 -19.57
C VAL A 251 -9.09 3.90 -19.72
N SER A 252 -8.90 5.15 -19.28
CA SER A 252 -9.85 6.21 -19.56
C SER A 252 -9.59 6.81 -20.94
N GLY A 253 -10.66 7.11 -21.69
CA GLY A 253 -10.59 7.78 -22.97
C GLY A 253 -11.62 8.90 -23.05
N ASP A 254 -11.19 10.10 -23.47
CA ASP A 254 -12.06 11.27 -23.59
C ASP A 254 -13.04 11.14 -24.77
N HIS A 255 -12.62 10.46 -25.84
CA HIS A 255 -13.49 10.24 -27.00
C HIS A 255 -14.52 9.14 -26.71
N GLY A 256 -15.72 9.53 -26.34
CA GLY A 256 -16.82 8.65 -25.94
C GLY A 256 -17.03 8.61 -24.42
N ASN A 257 -16.21 9.28 -23.65
CA ASN A 257 -16.27 9.34 -22.18
C ASN A 257 -16.35 7.92 -21.57
N VAL A 258 -15.35 7.12 -21.83
CA VAL A 258 -15.33 5.70 -21.43
C VAL A 258 -14.20 5.38 -20.47
N ILE A 259 -14.46 4.40 -19.62
CA ILE A 259 -13.44 3.63 -18.92
C ILE A 259 -13.49 2.23 -19.52
N ALA A 260 -12.45 1.83 -20.26
CA ALA A 260 -12.34 0.52 -20.90
C ALA A 260 -11.61 -0.45 -19.98
N GLU A 261 -12.14 -1.67 -19.87
CA GLU A 261 -11.57 -2.77 -19.09
C GLU A 261 -10.93 -3.81 -20.00
N TYR A 262 -9.74 -4.26 -19.62
CA TYR A 262 -8.99 -5.32 -20.28
C TYR A 262 -8.56 -6.38 -19.28
N THR A 263 -8.56 -7.65 -19.69
CA THR A 263 -7.88 -8.74 -18.98
C THR A 263 -6.53 -9.02 -19.60
N LEU A 264 -5.57 -9.37 -18.75
CA LEU A 264 -4.22 -9.74 -19.13
C LEU A 264 -3.97 -11.20 -18.76
N THR A 265 -3.19 -11.93 -19.57
CA THR A 265 -2.87 -13.34 -19.28
C THR A 265 -1.82 -13.51 -18.17
N GLY A 266 -1.19 -12.43 -17.75
CA GLY A 266 -0.26 -12.37 -16.63
C GLY A 266 -0.18 -10.94 -16.08
N ALA A 267 0.25 -10.80 -14.85
CA ALA A 267 0.34 -9.50 -14.19
C ALA A 267 1.18 -8.51 -15.01
N TYR A 268 0.56 -7.37 -15.35
CA TYR A 268 1.18 -6.29 -16.14
C TYR A 268 1.65 -6.68 -17.54
N CYS A 269 1.20 -7.82 -18.11
CA CYS A 269 1.49 -8.26 -19.46
C CYS A 269 0.57 -7.56 -20.47
N ILE A 270 0.77 -6.27 -20.70
CA ILE A 270 -0.14 -5.45 -21.49
C ILE A 270 -0.23 -5.88 -22.95
N ASP A 271 0.81 -6.51 -23.54
CA ASP A 271 0.81 -7.10 -24.86
C ASP A 271 -0.20 -8.25 -25.03
N THR A 272 -0.70 -8.79 -23.92
CA THR A 272 -1.74 -9.82 -23.89
C THR A 272 -3.14 -9.25 -23.67
N ALA A 273 -3.29 -7.92 -23.63
CA ALA A 273 -4.54 -7.27 -23.29
C ALA A 273 -5.69 -7.69 -24.21
N SER A 274 -6.75 -8.16 -23.60
CA SER A 274 -8.01 -8.51 -24.25
C SER A 274 -9.13 -7.65 -23.70
N PHE A 275 -9.77 -6.88 -24.55
CA PHE A 275 -10.92 -6.04 -24.16
C PHE A 275 -12.05 -6.91 -23.59
N VAL A 276 -12.61 -6.46 -22.45
CA VAL A 276 -13.72 -7.12 -21.76
C VAL A 276 -14.99 -6.33 -21.92
N ASP A 277 -14.99 -5.10 -21.40
CA ASP A 277 -16.16 -4.22 -21.37
C ASP A 277 -15.74 -2.76 -21.21
N SER A 278 -16.72 -1.85 -21.21
CA SER A 278 -16.48 -0.44 -20.95
C SER A 278 -17.67 0.21 -20.24
N LEU A 279 -17.36 1.13 -19.33
CA LEU A 279 -18.34 2.00 -18.70
C LEU A 279 -18.36 3.36 -19.41
N SER A 280 -19.54 3.84 -19.81
CA SER A 280 -19.71 5.23 -20.24
C SER A 280 -19.97 6.14 -19.03
N VAL A 281 -19.01 7.02 -18.72
CA VAL A 281 -19.05 7.93 -17.56
C VAL A 281 -19.64 9.28 -17.94
N LYS A 282 -20.94 9.31 -18.15
CA LYS A 282 -21.66 10.51 -18.63
C LYS A 282 -21.63 11.70 -17.65
N SER A 283 -21.42 11.44 -16.37
CA SER A 283 -21.34 12.44 -15.32
C SER A 283 -19.98 13.15 -15.28
N ALA A 284 -18.92 12.45 -15.66
CA ALA A 284 -17.59 13.01 -15.83
C ALA A 284 -17.35 13.27 -17.32
N ILE A 285 -17.95 14.33 -17.86
CA ILE A 285 -17.69 14.71 -19.23
C ILE A 285 -16.21 14.99 -19.36
N ASP A 286 -15.53 14.31 -20.29
CA ASP A 286 -14.11 14.37 -20.51
C ASP A 286 -13.30 13.72 -19.34
N PRO A 287 -13.44 12.38 -19.14
CA PRO A 287 -12.73 11.68 -18.07
C PRO A 287 -11.22 11.72 -18.30
N ARG A 288 -10.49 12.17 -17.29
CA ARG A 288 -9.04 12.29 -17.33
C ARG A 288 -8.38 11.19 -16.51
N GLY A 289 -8.51 11.24 -15.20
CA GLY A 289 -7.93 10.29 -14.27
C GLY A 289 -8.90 9.20 -13.83
N VAL A 290 -8.41 7.98 -13.64
CA VAL A 290 -9.16 6.89 -13.03
C VAL A 290 -8.31 6.22 -11.95
N ALA A 291 -8.92 5.99 -10.78
CA ALA A 291 -8.32 5.26 -9.68
C ALA A 291 -9.33 4.30 -9.05
N PHE A 292 -8.81 3.26 -8.41
CA PHE A 292 -9.63 2.28 -7.70
C PHE A 292 -9.24 2.20 -6.23
N SER A 293 -10.21 1.86 -5.40
CA SER A 293 -9.91 1.40 -4.04
C SER A 293 -9.10 0.10 -4.08
N ARG A 294 -8.40 -0.19 -3.00
CA ARG A 294 -7.57 -1.39 -2.89
C ARG A 294 -8.37 -2.69 -3.06
N SER A 295 -9.64 -2.72 -2.64
CA SER A 295 -10.54 -3.86 -2.84
C SER A 295 -11.07 -3.97 -4.28
N GLY A 296 -11.01 -2.91 -5.06
CA GLY A 296 -11.62 -2.83 -6.38
C GLY A 296 -13.14 -2.62 -6.37
N GLU A 297 -13.74 -2.43 -5.20
CA GLU A 297 -15.18 -2.22 -5.05
C GLU A 297 -15.60 -0.76 -5.25
N ARG A 298 -14.62 0.16 -5.29
CA ARG A 298 -14.86 1.58 -5.54
C ARG A 298 -13.93 2.06 -6.66
N MET A 299 -14.48 2.88 -7.54
CA MET A 299 -13.76 3.55 -8.62
C MET A 299 -14.00 5.06 -8.52
N PHE A 300 -12.97 5.84 -8.79
CA PHE A 300 -13.00 7.29 -8.77
C PHE A 300 -12.57 7.81 -10.14
N VAL A 301 -13.35 8.70 -10.71
CA VAL A 301 -13.09 9.28 -12.02
C VAL A 301 -13.03 10.80 -11.90
N VAL A 302 -11.93 11.37 -12.39
CA VAL A 302 -11.74 12.83 -12.49
C VAL A 302 -12.18 13.28 -13.87
N GLY A 303 -12.96 14.35 -13.93
CA GLY A 303 -13.41 14.96 -15.18
C GLY A 303 -13.22 16.48 -15.20
N THR A 304 -12.88 17.02 -16.35
CA THR A 304 -12.55 18.46 -16.51
C THR A 304 -13.75 19.37 -16.78
N THR A 305 -14.92 18.82 -17.09
CA THR A 305 -16.08 19.68 -17.39
C THR A 305 -16.82 20.14 -16.15
N SER A 306 -16.81 19.35 -15.10
CA SER A 306 -17.45 19.67 -13.81
C SER A 306 -16.42 20.01 -12.73
N ASP A 307 -15.12 19.81 -13.01
CA ASP A 307 -14.03 19.93 -12.04
C ASP A 307 -14.28 19.09 -10.79
N ASP A 308 -14.85 17.87 -11.02
CA ASP A 308 -15.30 16.98 -9.97
C ASP A 308 -14.55 15.65 -10.01
N ILE A 309 -14.48 15.02 -8.84
CA ILE A 309 -14.17 13.61 -8.70
C ILE A 309 -15.48 12.87 -8.45
N THR A 310 -15.87 11.99 -9.36
CA THR A 310 -17.06 11.15 -9.22
C THR A 310 -16.69 9.78 -8.67
N GLU A 311 -17.38 9.37 -7.62
CA GLU A 311 -17.23 8.05 -7.03
C GLU A 311 -18.27 7.06 -7.56
N TYR A 312 -17.82 5.85 -7.86
CA TYR A 312 -18.63 4.71 -8.25
C TYR A 312 -18.43 3.55 -7.30
N ILE A 313 -19.51 2.86 -6.94
CA ILE A 313 -19.47 1.55 -6.30
C ILE A 313 -19.62 0.48 -7.35
N LEU A 314 -18.77 -0.55 -7.31
CA LEU A 314 -18.80 -1.71 -8.16
C LEU A 314 -19.42 -2.87 -7.38
N SER A 315 -20.54 -3.44 -7.88
CA SER A 315 -21.18 -4.59 -7.24
C SER A 315 -20.37 -5.88 -7.42
N GLU A 316 -19.47 -5.89 -8.40
CA GLU A 316 -18.45 -6.90 -8.59
C GLU A 316 -17.09 -6.19 -8.67
N ALA A 317 -16.16 -6.56 -7.77
CA ALA A 317 -14.86 -5.89 -7.67
C ALA A 317 -14.08 -5.96 -9.00
N TRP A 318 -13.56 -4.80 -9.42
CA TRP A 318 -12.79 -4.69 -10.67
C TRP A 318 -13.59 -4.97 -11.94
N ASP A 319 -14.92 -4.87 -11.92
CA ASP A 319 -15.79 -4.97 -13.08
C ASP A 319 -16.48 -3.62 -13.32
N VAL A 320 -15.98 -2.87 -14.32
CA VAL A 320 -16.49 -1.52 -14.61
C VAL A 320 -17.94 -1.53 -15.10
N SER A 321 -18.42 -2.65 -15.66
CA SER A 321 -19.82 -2.78 -16.11
C SER A 321 -20.80 -2.81 -14.93
N SER A 322 -20.32 -3.20 -13.75
CA SER A 322 -21.10 -3.26 -12.52
C SER A 322 -21.19 -1.93 -11.76
N ALA A 323 -20.51 -0.88 -12.25
CA ALA A 323 -20.32 0.38 -11.53
C ALA A 323 -21.58 1.25 -11.51
N THR A 324 -21.87 1.83 -10.36
CA THR A 324 -22.96 2.80 -10.14
C THR A 324 -22.40 4.04 -9.45
N SER A 325 -22.64 5.23 -10.02
CA SER A 325 -22.25 6.51 -9.41
C SER A 325 -23.02 6.75 -8.11
N VAL A 326 -22.32 7.11 -7.04
CA VAL A 326 -22.90 7.28 -5.70
C VAL A 326 -22.65 8.66 -5.09
N ASP A 327 -21.51 9.30 -5.39
CA ASP A 327 -21.13 10.57 -4.77
C ASP A 327 -20.18 11.35 -5.67
N SER A 328 -19.97 12.66 -5.37
CA SER A 328 -18.98 13.49 -6.05
C SER A 328 -18.40 14.56 -5.14
N LEU A 329 -17.17 14.97 -5.43
CA LEU A 329 -16.45 16.07 -4.77
C LEU A 329 -15.97 17.06 -5.82
N SER A 330 -16.38 18.34 -5.69
CA SER A 330 -15.79 19.40 -6.50
C SER A 330 -14.42 19.81 -5.95
N VAL A 331 -13.42 19.83 -6.83
CA VAL A 331 -12.06 20.27 -6.53
C VAL A 331 -11.74 21.62 -7.19
N ASN A 332 -12.76 22.29 -7.74
CA ASN A 332 -12.67 23.56 -8.46
C ASN A 332 -11.93 24.67 -7.69
N SER A 333 -12.00 24.64 -6.34
CA SER A 333 -11.31 25.63 -5.51
C SER A 333 -9.79 25.43 -5.46
N GLN A 334 -9.28 24.25 -5.77
CA GLN A 334 -7.86 23.94 -5.86
C GLN A 334 -7.41 23.93 -7.31
N ASP A 335 -8.16 23.28 -8.19
CA ASP A 335 -7.86 23.24 -9.61
C ASP A 335 -9.15 23.24 -10.46
N THR A 336 -9.19 24.10 -11.48
CA THR A 336 -10.31 24.21 -12.43
C THR A 336 -10.12 23.32 -13.66
N ASN A 337 -9.06 22.53 -13.70
CA ASN A 337 -8.79 21.56 -14.75
C ASN A 337 -8.05 20.33 -14.17
N PRO A 338 -8.70 19.60 -13.23
CA PRO A 338 -8.08 18.42 -12.61
C PRO A 338 -7.91 17.32 -13.65
N ALA A 339 -6.77 16.62 -13.60
CA ALA A 339 -6.38 15.66 -14.62
C ALA A 339 -6.13 14.24 -14.08
N GLY A 340 -5.37 14.08 -13.00
CA GLY A 340 -5.05 12.78 -12.44
C GLY A 340 -5.47 12.63 -10.99
N ILE A 341 -5.67 11.39 -10.55
CA ILE A 341 -6.05 11.05 -9.19
C ILE A 341 -5.31 9.79 -8.73
N VAL A 342 -4.75 9.82 -7.53
CA VAL A 342 -4.08 8.66 -6.89
C VAL A 342 -4.42 8.63 -5.41
N PHE A 343 -4.48 7.43 -4.83
CA PHE A 343 -4.65 7.22 -3.40
C PHE A 343 -3.36 6.72 -2.75
N SER A 344 -3.14 7.08 -1.50
CA SER A 344 -2.11 6.45 -0.67
C SER A 344 -2.41 4.95 -0.50
N LYS A 345 -1.40 4.19 -0.13
CA LYS A 345 -1.54 2.74 0.13
C LYS A 345 -2.63 2.43 1.18
N SER A 346 -2.78 3.29 2.18
CA SER A 346 -3.82 3.17 3.22
C SER A 346 -5.22 3.58 2.74
N GLY A 347 -5.33 4.31 1.62
CA GLY A 347 -6.58 4.89 1.17
C GLY A 347 -7.03 6.15 1.95
N HIS A 348 -6.25 6.60 2.97
CA HIS A 348 -6.59 7.78 3.78
C HIS A 348 -6.16 9.10 3.19
N LYS A 349 -5.32 9.08 2.18
CA LYS A 349 -4.94 10.27 1.44
C LYS A 349 -5.30 10.09 -0.02
N MET A 350 -5.82 11.14 -0.60
CA MET A 350 -6.13 11.28 -2.01
C MET A 350 -5.30 12.43 -2.55
N PHE A 351 -4.72 12.23 -3.72
CA PHE A 351 -3.93 13.24 -4.41
C PHE A 351 -4.55 13.53 -5.77
N VAL A 352 -4.66 14.79 -6.09
CA VAL A 352 -5.22 15.27 -7.37
C VAL A 352 -4.18 16.16 -8.03
N VAL A 353 -3.82 15.83 -9.27
CA VAL A 353 -2.98 16.68 -10.10
C VAL A 353 -3.88 17.47 -11.06
N GLY A 354 -3.59 18.74 -11.25
CA GLY A 354 -4.35 19.58 -12.15
C GLY A 354 -3.48 20.56 -12.93
N HIS A 355 -3.99 20.88 -14.10
CA HIS A 355 -3.31 21.70 -15.08
C HIS A 355 -3.32 23.20 -14.73
N THR A 356 -4.39 23.71 -14.10
CA THR A 356 -4.53 25.15 -13.85
C THR A 356 -3.70 25.60 -12.65
N GLY A 357 -3.64 24.77 -11.59
CA GLY A 357 -2.83 25.03 -10.41
C GLY A 357 -1.35 24.72 -10.62
N GLU A 358 -1.03 23.89 -11.61
CA GLU A 358 0.33 23.37 -11.85
C GLU A 358 0.91 22.76 -10.57
N ASP A 359 0.04 22.05 -9.83
CA ASP A 359 0.37 21.50 -8.52
C ASP A 359 -0.26 20.12 -8.28
N ILE A 360 0.18 19.51 -7.20
CA ILE A 360 -0.39 18.28 -6.64
C ILE A 360 -1.11 18.67 -5.36
N ASN A 361 -2.42 18.44 -5.34
CA ASN A 361 -3.29 18.76 -4.21
C ASN A 361 -3.51 17.51 -3.35
N GLU A 362 -3.18 17.61 -2.07
CA GLU A 362 -3.36 16.54 -1.09
C GLU A 362 -4.67 16.71 -0.31
N TYR A 363 -5.41 15.62 -0.17
CA TYR A 363 -6.63 15.54 0.64
C TYR A 363 -6.53 14.41 1.64
N THR A 364 -7.04 14.62 2.86
CA THR A 364 -7.37 13.52 3.77
C THR A 364 -8.73 12.94 3.39
N PHE A 365 -8.85 11.63 3.56
CA PHE A 365 -10.04 10.86 3.21
C PHE A 365 -10.43 10.00 4.42
N PRO A 366 -11.62 10.20 5.02
CA PRO A 366 -12.02 9.44 6.19
C PRO A 366 -12.19 7.94 5.89
N VAL A 367 -11.89 7.11 6.87
CA VAL A 367 -12.19 5.66 6.78
C VAL A 367 -13.67 5.47 6.52
N ASN A 368 -14.00 4.65 5.51
CA ASN A 368 -15.38 4.38 5.09
C ASN A 368 -16.18 5.65 4.70
N GLY A 369 -15.49 6.78 4.48
CA GLY A 369 -16.12 7.99 3.95
C GLY A 369 -16.41 7.88 2.45
N THR A 370 -17.32 8.70 1.95
CA THR A 370 -17.51 8.94 0.51
C THR A 370 -16.57 10.04 0.03
N VAL A 371 -16.39 10.19 -1.30
CA VAL A 371 -15.47 11.18 -1.85
C VAL A 371 -15.79 12.61 -1.40
N SER A 372 -17.05 12.94 -1.19
CA SER A 372 -17.48 14.25 -0.67
C SER A 372 -17.03 14.56 0.75
N SER A 373 -16.60 13.53 1.49
CA SER A 373 -16.07 13.70 2.86
C SER A 373 -14.57 14.00 2.91
N ALA A 374 -13.87 13.99 1.76
CA ALA A 374 -12.46 14.34 1.69
C ALA A 374 -12.24 15.84 2.00
N SER A 375 -11.13 16.13 2.66
CA SER A 375 -10.76 17.49 3.06
C SER A 375 -9.38 17.86 2.54
N PHE A 376 -9.27 19.00 1.87
CA PHE A 376 -7.99 19.54 1.40
C PHE A 376 -7.02 19.77 2.57
N VAL A 377 -5.77 19.40 2.38
CA VAL A 377 -4.69 19.51 3.38
C VAL A 377 -3.64 20.51 2.94
N ASP A 378 -3.01 20.26 1.79
CA ASP A 378 -1.87 21.03 1.30
C ASP A 378 -1.70 20.83 -0.22
N SER A 379 -0.80 21.59 -0.83
CA SER A 379 -0.42 21.41 -2.23
C SER A 379 1.08 21.62 -2.44
N PHE A 380 1.60 21.02 -3.52
CA PHE A 380 2.98 21.17 -3.95
C PHE A 380 3.05 21.55 -5.43
N SER A 381 3.63 22.72 -5.74
CA SER A 381 3.79 23.18 -7.12
C SER A 381 4.88 22.40 -7.85
N VAL A 382 4.56 21.91 -9.04
CA VAL A 382 5.47 21.23 -9.97
C VAL A 382 5.80 22.09 -11.19
N SER A 383 5.32 23.33 -11.25
CA SER A 383 5.40 24.25 -12.40
C SER A 383 6.82 24.50 -12.92
N THR A 384 7.84 24.32 -12.09
CA THR A 384 9.26 24.48 -12.53
C THR A 384 9.71 23.37 -13.47
N GLN A 385 9.16 22.17 -13.35
CA GLN A 385 9.48 21.00 -14.17
C GLN A 385 8.39 20.72 -15.20
N GLU A 386 7.13 20.87 -14.81
CA GLU A 386 5.98 20.56 -15.64
C GLU A 386 4.93 21.69 -15.57
N GLU A 387 4.79 22.47 -16.65
CA GLU A 387 3.81 23.56 -16.74
C GLU A 387 2.36 23.07 -16.99
N ASN A 388 2.20 21.82 -17.42
CA ASN A 388 0.90 21.20 -17.70
C ASN A 388 0.86 19.78 -17.13
N PRO A 389 0.93 19.62 -15.81
CA PRO A 389 0.90 18.30 -15.19
C PRO A 389 -0.46 17.62 -15.42
N ARG A 390 -0.44 16.31 -15.69
CA ARG A 390 -1.62 15.55 -16.10
C ARG A 390 -1.80 14.26 -15.33
N GLY A 391 -0.71 13.53 -15.12
CA GLY A 391 -0.71 12.24 -14.44
C GLY A 391 0.35 12.19 -13.34
N MET A 392 0.12 11.32 -12.38
CA MET A 392 1.08 11.11 -11.30
C MET A 392 1.01 9.68 -10.76
N ALA A 393 2.12 9.25 -10.18
CA ALA A 393 2.22 8.00 -9.43
C ALA A 393 3.06 8.18 -8.17
N PHE A 394 2.92 7.27 -7.23
CA PHE A 394 3.79 7.18 -6.06
C PHE A 394 4.50 5.83 -6.01
N SER A 395 5.68 5.81 -5.40
CA SER A 395 6.30 4.55 -5.02
C SER A 395 5.45 3.83 -3.95
N LYS A 396 5.65 2.53 -3.81
CA LYS A 396 4.93 1.70 -2.82
C LYS A 396 5.10 2.21 -1.38
N SER A 397 6.26 2.80 -1.05
CA SER A 397 6.52 3.40 0.28
C SER A 397 5.92 4.80 0.43
N GLY A 398 5.55 5.47 -0.67
CA GLY A 398 5.12 6.87 -0.65
C GLY A 398 6.27 7.89 -0.50
N GLU A 399 7.52 7.44 -0.53
CA GLU A 399 8.71 8.30 -0.40
C GLU A 399 9.15 8.93 -1.73
N LYS A 400 8.56 8.46 -2.84
CA LYS A 400 8.78 9.03 -4.18
C LYS A 400 7.47 9.32 -4.87
N MET A 401 7.43 10.42 -5.59
CA MET A 401 6.33 10.86 -6.44
C MET A 401 6.85 11.07 -7.84
N PHE A 402 6.06 10.71 -8.84
CA PHE A 402 6.35 10.85 -10.26
C PHE A 402 5.25 11.65 -10.91
N VAL A 403 5.62 12.61 -11.74
CA VAL A 403 4.67 13.50 -12.44
C VAL A 403 4.98 13.49 -13.93
N VAL A 404 3.93 13.47 -14.74
CA VAL A 404 4.03 13.58 -16.20
C VAL A 404 3.05 14.63 -16.73
N GLY A 405 3.38 15.16 -17.90
CA GLY A 405 2.53 16.11 -18.61
C GLY A 405 3.10 16.48 -19.98
N SER A 406 2.96 17.74 -20.34
CA SER A 406 3.35 18.23 -21.67
C SER A 406 4.85 18.43 -21.88
N SER A 407 5.67 18.32 -20.84
CA SER A 407 7.13 18.44 -20.95
C SER A 407 7.78 17.28 -21.73
N GLY A 408 7.05 16.15 -21.88
CA GLY A 408 7.59 14.93 -22.46
C GLY A 408 8.62 14.24 -21.56
N SER A 409 8.51 14.46 -20.24
CA SER A 409 9.33 13.79 -19.23
C SER A 409 8.48 13.12 -18.15
N VAL A 410 9.08 12.15 -17.45
CA VAL A 410 8.62 11.65 -16.16
C VAL A 410 9.52 12.26 -15.10
N ASP A 411 8.98 13.16 -14.30
CA ASP A 411 9.71 13.91 -13.28
C ASP A 411 9.59 13.22 -11.92
N GLU A 412 10.74 12.87 -11.33
CA GLU A 412 10.83 12.20 -10.03
C GLU A 412 11.07 13.21 -8.90
N TYR A 413 10.31 13.06 -7.83
CA TYR A 413 10.44 13.80 -6.58
C TYR A 413 10.66 12.83 -5.42
N THR A 414 11.50 13.21 -4.47
CA THR A 414 11.66 12.50 -3.19
C THR A 414 10.88 13.24 -2.10
N LEU A 415 10.19 12.48 -1.26
CA LEU A 415 9.42 13.00 -0.12
C LEU A 415 10.15 12.64 1.17
N SER A 416 10.46 13.65 1.99
CA SER A 416 11.12 13.42 3.30
C SER A 416 10.14 12.83 4.34
N ALA A 417 8.84 13.01 4.13
CA ALA A 417 7.78 12.33 4.85
C ALA A 417 6.90 11.59 3.82
N ALA A 418 6.76 10.27 4.00
CA ALA A 418 6.01 9.46 3.05
C ALA A 418 4.56 9.95 2.89
N TRP A 419 4.09 10.06 1.64
CA TRP A 419 2.73 10.52 1.32
C TRP A 419 2.40 11.95 1.78
N ASP A 420 3.40 12.80 1.97
CA ASP A 420 3.25 14.22 2.32
C ASP A 420 3.86 15.06 1.19
N VAL A 421 2.99 15.61 0.32
CA VAL A 421 3.44 16.33 -0.87
C VAL A 421 4.19 17.61 -0.52
N SER A 422 3.90 18.23 0.64
CA SER A 422 4.61 19.44 1.08
C SER A 422 6.09 19.19 1.37
N SER A 423 6.45 17.91 1.59
CA SER A 423 7.83 17.48 1.84
C SER A 423 8.62 17.13 0.57
N ALA A 424 8.01 17.28 -0.62
CA ALA A 424 8.58 16.85 -1.89
C ALA A 424 9.76 17.74 -2.34
N THR A 425 10.75 17.11 -2.93
CA THR A 425 11.92 17.78 -3.54
C THR A 425 12.22 17.11 -4.88
N TYR A 426 12.36 17.90 -5.95
CA TYR A 426 12.72 17.40 -7.27
C TYR A 426 14.06 16.66 -7.23
N ALA A 427 14.11 15.48 -7.82
CA ALA A 427 15.32 14.66 -7.91
C ALA A 427 15.91 14.72 -9.33
N HIS A 428 15.19 14.27 -10.33
CA HIS A 428 15.58 14.26 -11.75
C HIS A 428 14.37 13.90 -12.62
N GLY A 429 14.54 14.08 -13.95
CA GLY A 429 13.55 13.68 -14.95
C GLY A 429 14.12 12.66 -15.95
N PHE A 430 13.23 11.90 -16.56
CA PHE A 430 13.51 10.98 -17.67
C PHE A 430 12.65 11.33 -18.87
N SER A 431 13.28 11.65 -20.02
CA SER A 431 12.53 12.01 -21.23
C SER A 431 11.88 10.80 -21.88
N VAL A 432 10.59 10.91 -22.13
CA VAL A 432 9.76 9.97 -22.90
C VAL A 432 9.33 10.53 -24.26
N GLU A 433 9.78 11.73 -24.60
CA GLU A 433 9.39 12.52 -25.78
C GLU A 433 9.52 11.75 -27.12
N SER A 434 10.50 10.85 -27.22
CA SER A 434 10.70 10.07 -28.45
C SER A 434 9.61 9.02 -28.69
N GLN A 435 8.87 8.63 -27.69
CA GLN A 435 7.75 7.70 -27.76
C GLN A 435 6.43 8.44 -27.58
N GLU A 436 6.39 9.36 -26.61
CA GLU A 436 5.19 10.09 -26.24
C GLU A 436 5.53 11.53 -25.86
N ASN A 437 5.16 12.48 -26.72
CA ASN A 437 5.40 13.91 -26.48
C ASN A 437 4.24 14.61 -25.75
N GLU A 438 3.11 13.91 -25.57
CA GLU A 438 1.96 14.37 -24.79
C GLU A 438 1.55 13.30 -23.78
N ALA A 439 2.45 12.99 -22.83
CA ALA A 439 2.18 12.04 -21.77
C ALA A 439 0.97 12.50 -20.92
N ARG A 440 0.08 11.56 -20.65
CA ARG A 440 -1.17 11.79 -19.91
C ARG A 440 -1.13 11.19 -18.52
N ASP A 441 -0.55 10.01 -18.40
CA ASP A 441 -0.46 9.34 -17.11
C ASP A 441 0.75 8.39 -17.04
N VAL A 442 1.16 8.08 -15.84
CA VAL A 442 2.25 7.18 -15.52
C VAL A 442 1.84 6.18 -14.45
N TRP A 443 2.20 4.91 -14.65
CA TRP A 443 1.97 3.83 -13.70
C TRP A 443 3.21 2.97 -13.53
N PHE A 444 3.37 2.37 -12.37
CA PHE A 444 4.44 1.41 -12.10
C PHE A 444 3.86 0.07 -11.67
N ASP A 445 4.55 -1.01 -12.06
CA ASP A 445 4.26 -2.32 -11.50
C ASP A 445 4.56 -2.36 -9.98
N SER A 446 4.08 -3.39 -9.29
CA SER A 446 4.26 -3.52 -7.83
C SER A 446 5.73 -3.62 -7.40
N SER A 447 6.63 -3.97 -8.30
CA SER A 447 8.08 -4.03 -8.04
C SER A 447 8.81 -2.69 -8.26
N GLY A 448 8.16 -1.73 -8.94
CA GLY A 448 8.77 -0.47 -9.37
C GLY A 448 9.82 -0.62 -10.46
N LYS A 449 9.88 -1.78 -11.12
CA LYS A 449 10.86 -2.05 -12.20
C LYS A 449 10.28 -1.97 -13.59
N THR A 450 8.96 -1.83 -13.71
CA THR A 450 8.30 -1.57 -14.99
C THR A 450 7.46 -0.31 -14.85
N MET A 451 7.68 0.63 -15.73
CA MET A 451 6.93 1.88 -15.84
C MET A 451 6.11 1.86 -17.13
N PHE A 452 4.86 2.28 -17.03
CA PHE A 452 3.93 2.44 -18.14
C PHE A 452 3.63 3.92 -18.30
N VAL A 453 3.73 4.42 -19.51
CA VAL A 453 3.35 5.81 -19.85
C VAL A 453 2.30 5.75 -20.93
N VAL A 454 1.15 6.36 -20.66
CA VAL A 454 0.07 6.51 -21.62
C VAL A 454 0.01 7.94 -22.14
N GLY A 455 -0.30 8.09 -23.40
CA GLY A 455 -0.47 9.39 -24.02
C GLY A 455 -1.22 9.33 -25.34
N ILE A 456 -1.44 10.47 -25.95
CA ILE A 456 -2.30 10.61 -27.12
C ILE A 456 -1.55 10.63 -28.46
N THR A 457 -0.22 10.68 -28.44
CA THR A 457 0.55 10.74 -29.70
C THR A 457 0.43 9.46 -30.50
N GLY A 458 0.43 8.30 -29.85
CA GLY A 458 0.27 7.00 -30.49
C GLY A 458 -1.06 6.31 -30.19
N ASP A 459 -1.88 6.89 -29.30
CA ASP A 459 -3.03 6.21 -28.70
C ASP A 459 -2.62 4.83 -28.13
N ASP A 460 -1.45 4.79 -27.47
CA ASP A 460 -0.84 3.57 -26.98
C ASP A 460 -0.32 3.71 -25.53
N ILE A 461 0.12 2.58 -24.99
CA ILE A 461 0.78 2.49 -23.69
C ILE A 461 2.22 2.07 -23.94
N ASN A 462 3.15 2.96 -23.64
CA ASN A 462 4.58 2.76 -23.76
C ASN A 462 5.16 2.12 -22.51
N VAL A 463 6.11 1.21 -22.66
CA VAL A 463 6.69 0.44 -21.56
C VAL A 463 8.17 0.74 -21.40
N TYR A 464 8.57 0.92 -20.14
CA TYR A 464 9.97 1.16 -19.78
C TYR A 464 10.39 0.19 -18.68
N LYS A 465 11.59 -0.36 -18.79
CA LYS A 465 12.21 -1.18 -17.74
C LYS A 465 13.23 -0.35 -16.97
N LEU A 466 13.17 -0.46 -15.66
CA LEU A 466 14.05 0.22 -14.72
C LEU A 466 15.04 -0.80 -14.13
N THR A 467 16.34 -0.49 -14.19
CA THR A 467 17.37 -1.34 -13.58
C THR A 467 17.39 -1.19 -12.05
N VAL A 468 17.02 0.00 -11.56
CA VAL A 468 16.82 0.31 -10.14
C VAL A 468 15.33 0.59 -9.92
N ALA A 469 14.69 -0.12 -8.99
CA ALA A 469 13.27 0.06 -8.73
C ALA A 469 12.95 1.51 -8.30
N TRP A 470 11.91 2.09 -8.91
CA TRP A 470 11.45 3.45 -8.59
C TRP A 470 12.50 4.55 -8.85
N ASP A 471 13.45 4.32 -9.77
CA ASP A 471 14.45 5.31 -10.18
C ASP A 471 14.34 5.51 -11.69
N VAL A 472 13.64 6.58 -12.10
CA VAL A 472 13.36 6.83 -13.53
C VAL A 472 14.63 7.13 -14.32
N SER A 473 15.72 7.58 -13.66
CA SER A 473 17.01 7.76 -14.35
C SER A 473 17.59 6.45 -14.89
N SER A 474 17.14 5.32 -14.35
CA SER A 474 17.55 3.97 -14.74
C SER A 474 16.65 3.34 -15.82
N ALA A 475 15.65 4.10 -16.31
CA ALA A 475 14.66 3.60 -17.24
C ALA A 475 15.21 3.45 -18.68
N SER A 476 14.67 2.48 -19.39
CA SER A 476 14.91 2.26 -20.82
C SER A 476 13.63 1.79 -21.49
N HIS A 477 13.31 2.36 -22.66
CA HIS A 477 12.14 1.96 -23.44
C HIS A 477 12.26 0.51 -23.92
N VAL A 478 11.14 -0.21 -23.89
CA VAL A 478 11.02 -1.57 -24.44
C VAL A 478 10.37 -1.45 -25.81
N SER A 479 11.13 -1.79 -26.86
CA SER A 479 10.70 -1.70 -28.27
C SER A 479 10.06 -2.98 -28.76
#